data_75e8f1c9b506a57759746a95a9f71876
#
_entry.id   75e8f1c9b506a57759746a95a9f71876
#
_cell.length_a   1.000
_cell.length_b   1.000
_cell.length_c   1.000
_cell.angle_alpha   90.00
_cell.angle_beta   90.00
_cell.angle_gamma   90.00
#
_symmetry.space_group_name_H-M   'P 1'
#
loop_
_entity.id
_entity.type
_entity.pdbx_description
1 polymer ?
#
loop_
_entity_poly.entity_id
_entity_poly.type
_entity_poly.pdbx_seq_one_letter_code
_entity_poly.pdbx_strand_id
1 'polypeptide(L)'
;MKNFTCISVNHKLCGQAFRSLFTFDSAQCEKLLFDVKDLSPVLICTCNRTELYFCGTTEEGIRLLCEQSGVEIAKLKRKVMIFTD
;
A
#
# COMPACT_ATOMS: atom_id res chain seq x y z
N MET A 1 -1.51 -16.30 -15.00
CA MET A 1 -2.14 -16.06 -13.69
C MET A 1 -1.40 -14.97 -12.95
N LYS A 2 -2.13 -14.02 -12.40
CA LYS A 2 -1.49 -12.93 -11.65
C LYS A 2 -1.08 -13.40 -10.27
N ASN A 3 0.09 -12.97 -9.82
CA ASN A 3 0.58 -13.28 -8.49
C ASN A 3 -0.16 -12.46 -7.43
N PHE A 4 -0.32 -13.05 -6.28
CA PHE A 4 -0.82 -12.34 -5.12
C PHE A 4 0.31 -11.50 -4.53
N THR A 5 0.04 -10.23 -4.27
CA THR A 5 1.04 -9.29 -3.78
C THR A 5 0.54 -8.60 -2.52
N CYS A 6 1.41 -8.45 -1.54
CA CYS A 6 1.17 -7.62 -0.36
C CYS A 6 2.26 -6.56 -0.27
N ILE A 7 1.85 -5.30 -0.13
CA ILE A 7 2.77 -4.19 0.12
C ILE A 7 2.46 -3.65 1.49
N SER A 8 3.47 -3.67 2.37
CA SER A 8 3.30 -3.33 3.77
C SER A 8 4.19 -2.16 4.18
N VAL A 9 3.56 -1.08 4.65
CA VAL A 9 4.23 0.05 5.30
C VAL A 9 3.97 -0.14 6.79
N ASN A 10 5.00 -0.53 7.55
CA ASN A 10 4.80 -0.93 8.95
C ASN A 10 5.90 -0.43 9.87
N HIS A 11 5.69 -0.61 11.17
CA HIS A 11 6.57 -0.09 12.22
C HIS A 11 7.96 -0.74 12.24
N LYS A 12 8.16 -1.87 11.57
CA LYS A 12 9.46 -2.54 11.53
C LYS A 12 10.47 -1.81 10.66
N LEU A 13 9.99 -1.16 9.60
CA LEU A 13 10.85 -0.46 8.63
C LEU A 13 10.68 1.05 8.66
N CYS A 14 9.60 1.55 9.25
CA CYS A 14 9.21 2.96 9.14
C CYS A 14 8.94 3.57 10.50
N GLY A 15 9.45 4.79 10.72
CA GLY A 15 9.06 5.57 11.89
C GLY A 15 7.62 6.07 11.77
N GLN A 16 7.09 6.59 12.88
CA GLN A 16 5.72 7.05 12.96
C GLN A 16 5.41 8.16 11.96
N ALA A 17 6.33 9.10 11.77
CA ALA A 17 6.13 10.22 10.85
C ALA A 17 5.91 9.74 9.42
N PHE A 18 6.69 8.74 8.98
CA PHE A 18 6.53 8.18 7.64
C PHE A 18 5.22 7.38 7.53
N ARG A 19 4.92 6.55 8.53
CA ARG A 19 3.69 5.75 8.54
C ARG A 19 2.43 6.61 8.48
N SER A 20 2.45 7.79 9.13
CA SER A 20 1.29 8.66 9.17
C SER A 20 0.88 9.17 7.78
N LEU A 21 1.82 9.20 6.81
CA LEU A 21 1.53 9.58 5.44
C LEU A 21 0.64 8.54 4.74
N PHE A 22 0.56 7.34 5.27
CA PHE A 22 -0.24 6.23 4.74
C PHE A 22 -1.45 5.92 5.61
N THR A 23 -1.81 6.81 6.52
CA THR A 23 -3.03 6.71 7.31
C THR A 23 -4.16 7.34 6.50
N PHE A 24 -4.85 6.51 5.73
CA PHE A 24 -5.85 6.96 4.77
C PHE A 24 -7.22 7.12 5.44
N ASP A 25 -7.94 8.17 5.06
CA ASP A 25 -9.32 8.33 5.48
C ASP A 25 -10.25 7.44 4.64
N SER A 26 -11.54 7.44 4.95
CA SER A 26 -12.50 6.58 4.26
C SER A 26 -12.54 6.85 2.76
N ALA A 27 -12.49 8.12 2.35
CA ALA A 27 -12.54 8.47 0.93
C ALA A 27 -11.31 7.98 0.19
N GLN A 28 -10.13 8.10 0.80
CA GLN A 28 -8.87 7.60 0.22
C GLN A 28 -8.88 6.08 0.11
N CYS A 29 -9.37 5.39 1.14
CA CYS A 29 -9.48 3.93 1.12
C CYS A 29 -10.42 3.47 0.02
N GLU A 30 -11.58 4.11 -0.11
CA GLU A 30 -12.55 3.77 -1.14
C GLU A 30 -11.97 3.97 -2.55
N LYS A 31 -11.27 5.09 -2.76
CA LYS A 31 -10.67 5.36 -4.06
C LYS A 31 -9.60 4.35 -4.41
N LEU A 32 -8.72 4.03 -3.45
CA LEU A 32 -7.65 3.05 -3.66
C LEU A 32 -8.23 1.68 -3.99
N LEU A 33 -9.21 1.23 -3.23
CA LEU A 33 -9.85 -0.07 -3.46
C LEU A 33 -10.60 -0.10 -4.79
N PHE A 34 -11.23 1.01 -5.17
CA PHE A 34 -11.92 1.11 -6.45
C PHE A 34 -10.94 0.98 -7.63
N ASP A 35 -9.76 1.59 -7.52
CA ASP A 35 -8.75 1.55 -8.58
C ASP A 35 -8.26 0.13 -8.87
N VAL A 36 -8.36 -0.77 -7.90
CA VAL A 36 -7.94 -2.18 -8.05
C VAL A 36 -9.08 -3.16 -7.80
N LYS A 37 -10.31 -2.73 -7.96
CA LYS A 37 -11.50 -3.52 -7.61
C LYS A 37 -11.56 -4.90 -8.27
N ASP A 38 -10.98 -5.04 -9.46
CA ASP A 38 -11.00 -6.30 -10.20
C ASP A 38 -9.83 -7.22 -9.82
N LEU A 39 -9.00 -6.81 -8.88
CA LEU A 39 -7.79 -7.53 -8.46
C LEU A 39 -7.92 -8.12 -7.05
N SER A 40 -9.12 -8.25 -6.54
CA SER A 40 -9.41 -8.83 -5.22
C SER A 40 -8.66 -8.12 -4.09
N PRO A 41 -8.81 -6.81 -3.95
CA PRO A 41 -8.02 -6.04 -2.98
C PRO A 41 -8.50 -6.20 -1.55
N VAL A 42 -7.55 -6.19 -0.62
CA VAL A 42 -7.81 -6.05 0.81
C VAL A 42 -6.86 -4.98 1.33
N LEU A 43 -7.39 -3.97 1.99
CA LEU A 43 -6.60 -2.90 2.58
C LEU A 43 -6.74 -2.93 4.11
N ILE A 44 -5.61 -3.02 4.79
CA ILE A 44 -5.55 -2.93 6.26
C ILE A 44 -4.84 -1.63 6.58
N CYS A 45 -5.50 -0.75 7.34
CA CYS A 45 -4.93 0.55 7.69
C CYS A 45 -5.14 0.79 9.19
N THR A 46 -4.05 0.70 9.95
CA THR A 46 -4.04 0.94 11.39
C THR A 46 -2.93 1.93 11.73
N CYS A 47 -2.83 2.33 13.00
CA CYS A 47 -1.76 3.23 13.45
C CYS A 47 -0.36 2.59 13.32
N ASN A 48 -0.27 1.27 13.25
CA ASN A 48 1.01 0.56 13.17
C ASN A 48 1.39 0.12 11.77
N ARG A 49 0.43 0.02 10.86
CA ARG A 49 0.70 -0.48 9.51
C ARG A 49 -0.39 -0.11 8.53
N THR A 50 0.01 0.00 7.28
CA THR A 50 -0.90 0.06 6.14
C THR A 50 -0.47 -1.01 5.17
N GLU A 51 -1.36 -1.95 4.87
CA GLU A 51 -1.05 -3.09 4.00
C GLU A 51 -2.09 -3.20 2.91
N LEU A 52 -1.61 -3.33 1.67
CA LEU A 52 -2.45 -3.56 0.51
C LEU A 52 -2.16 -4.95 -0.04
N TYR A 53 -3.19 -5.80 -0.05
CA TYR A 53 -3.15 -7.14 -0.63
C TYR A 53 -3.96 -7.14 -1.90
N PHE A 54 -3.41 -7.66 -2.98
CA PHE A 54 -4.15 -7.72 -4.25
C PHE A 54 -3.50 -8.71 -5.21
N CYS A 55 -4.25 -9.09 -6.26
CA CYS A 55 -3.72 -9.94 -7.33
C CYS A 55 -3.21 -9.04 -8.44
N GLY A 56 -1.89 -8.78 -8.45
CA GLY A 56 -1.28 -7.87 -9.43
C GLY A 56 0.21 -7.73 -9.20
N THR A 57 0.81 -6.74 -9.84
CA THR A 57 2.24 -6.51 -9.75
C THR A 57 2.60 -5.58 -8.59
N THR A 58 3.83 -5.74 -8.11
CA THR A 58 4.38 -4.86 -7.07
C THR A 58 4.34 -3.40 -7.51
N GLU A 59 4.69 -3.12 -8.76
CA GLU A 59 4.71 -1.77 -9.31
C GLU A 59 3.33 -1.10 -9.28
N GLU A 60 2.28 -1.85 -9.60
CA GLU A 60 0.91 -1.35 -9.54
C GLU A 60 0.55 -0.90 -8.12
N GLY A 61 0.86 -1.73 -7.13
CA GLY A 61 0.55 -1.43 -5.73
C GLY A 61 1.34 -0.25 -5.20
N ILE A 62 2.64 -0.19 -5.50
CA ILE A 62 3.47 0.94 -5.09
C ILE A 62 2.96 2.24 -5.69
N ARG A 63 2.62 2.24 -6.98
CA ARG A 63 2.06 3.42 -7.65
C ARG A 63 0.78 3.90 -6.97
N LEU A 64 -0.11 2.98 -6.65
CA LEU A 64 -1.38 3.33 -5.99
C LEU A 64 -1.16 3.95 -4.61
N LEU A 65 -0.27 3.37 -3.80
CA LEU A 65 0.04 3.91 -2.48
C LEU A 65 0.70 5.28 -2.59
N CYS A 66 1.56 5.48 -3.58
CA CYS A 66 2.21 6.77 -3.80
C CYS A 66 1.20 7.84 -4.25
N GLU A 67 0.26 7.48 -5.11
CA GLU A 67 -0.78 8.41 -5.56
C GLU A 67 -1.64 8.90 -4.39
N GLN A 68 -2.00 8.02 -3.48
CA GLN A 68 -2.83 8.38 -2.33
C GLN A 68 -2.06 9.13 -1.25
N SER A 69 -0.78 8.81 -1.05
CA SER A 69 0.02 9.40 0.03
C SER A 69 0.79 10.65 -0.38
N GLY A 70 1.04 10.82 -1.68
CA GLY A 70 1.90 11.88 -2.17
C GLY A 70 3.39 11.60 -2.01
N VAL A 71 3.76 10.39 -1.59
CA VAL A 71 5.17 10.00 -1.41
C VAL A 71 5.77 9.56 -2.74
N GLU A 72 7.03 9.90 -2.97
CA GLU A 72 7.75 9.50 -4.18
C GLU A 72 7.99 7.99 -4.22
N ILE A 73 7.90 7.40 -5.41
CA ILE A 73 8.07 5.96 -5.62
C ILE A 73 9.41 5.46 -5.08
N ALA A 74 10.50 6.15 -5.39
CA ALA A 74 11.83 5.74 -4.94
C ALA A 74 11.95 5.71 -3.42
N LYS A 75 11.31 6.66 -2.75
CA LYS A 75 11.33 6.72 -1.29
C LYS A 75 10.51 5.59 -0.68
N LEU A 76 9.33 5.31 -1.23
CA LEU A 76 8.49 4.22 -0.73
C LEU A 76 9.17 2.86 -0.91
N LYS A 77 9.77 2.62 -2.07
CA LYS A 77 10.44 1.34 -2.36
C LYS A 77 11.49 0.96 -1.33
N ARG A 78 12.13 1.93 -0.70
CA ARG A 78 13.18 1.67 0.30
C ARG A 78 12.61 1.39 1.70
N LYS A 79 11.32 1.60 1.91
CA LYS A 79 10.72 1.56 3.24
C LYS A 79 9.53 0.61 3.35
N VAL A 80 9.31 -0.22 2.35
CA VAL A 80 8.19 -1.18 2.36
C VAL A 80 8.68 -2.60 2.47
N MET A 81 7.84 -3.45 3.05
CA MET A 81 7.98 -4.89 2.95
C MET A 81 7.06 -5.37 1.84
N ILE A 82 7.57 -6.23 0.96
CA ILE A 82 6.82 -6.75 -0.17
C ILE A 82 6.79 -8.26 -0.08
N PHE A 83 5.59 -8.82 -0.13
CA PHE A 83 5.38 -10.27 -0.13
C PHE A 83 4.67 -10.65 -1.41
N THR A 84 5.21 -11.62 -2.12
CA THR A 84 4.59 -12.18 -3.34
C THR A 84 4.60 -13.69 -3.26
N ASP A 85 3.65 -14.33 -3.96
CA ASP A 85 3.69 -15.77 -4.11
C ASP A 85 3.76 -16.20 -5.57
#